data_db16678193cbe9226e2a9911bffe1e85
#
_entry.id   db16678193cbe9226e2a9911bffe1e85
#
_cell.length_a   1.000
_cell.length_b   1.000
_cell.length_c   1.000
_cell.angle_alpha   90.00
_cell.angle_beta   90.00
_cell.angle_gamma   90.00
#
_symmetry.space_group_name_H-M   'P 1'
#
loop_
_entity.id
_entity.type
_entity.pdbx_description
1 polymer ?
#
loop_
_entity_poly.entity_id
_entity_poly.type
_entity_poly.pdbx_seq_one_letter_code
_entity_poly.pdbx_strand_id
1 'polypeptide(L)'
;MALILDTGPLYASLDRSDADHAACRALIEAATEPLVIPAPVLVEVDYWIQQRLHPGALVALLDDIETGAYQVADLVGGDYQRVRDLCDRYADADIGFVDAAVLAIVERLDEPKLATLDRRHFGLLRPRHRESIELLPA
;
A
#
# COMPACT_ATOMS: atom_id res chain seq x y z
N MET A 1 10.66 -2.77 -12.03
CA MET A 1 10.09 -3.37 -10.81
C MET A 1 10.00 -2.34 -9.71
N ALA A 2 9.03 -2.47 -8.85
CA ALA A 2 8.81 -1.54 -7.74
C ALA A 2 8.26 -2.32 -6.55
N LEU A 3 8.44 -1.80 -5.33
CA LEU A 3 7.75 -2.28 -4.14
C LEU A 3 6.59 -1.33 -3.86
N ILE A 4 5.38 -1.84 -3.99
CA ILE A 4 4.17 -1.08 -3.71
C ILE A 4 3.85 -1.22 -2.24
N LEU A 5 3.54 -0.10 -1.58
CA LEU A 5 3.32 -0.04 -0.15
C LEU A 5 1.84 0.19 0.16
N ASP A 6 1.22 -0.77 0.84
CA ASP A 6 -0.10 -0.58 1.44
C ASP A 6 0.01 0.26 2.72
N THR A 7 -1.12 0.66 3.26
CA THR A 7 -1.22 1.53 4.45
C THR A 7 -0.45 1.00 5.65
N GLY A 8 -0.60 -0.29 5.97
CA GLY A 8 0.00 -0.89 7.17
C GLY A 8 1.51 -0.72 7.25
N PRO A 9 2.26 -1.22 6.26
CA PRO A 9 3.72 -1.10 6.27
C PRO A 9 4.21 0.34 6.23
N LEU A 10 3.55 1.20 5.46
CA LEU A 10 3.95 2.61 5.39
C LEU A 10 3.75 3.29 6.74
N TYR A 11 2.57 3.12 7.35
CA TYR A 11 2.32 3.69 8.68
C TYR A 11 3.29 3.13 9.73
N ALA A 12 3.45 1.80 9.77
CA ALA A 12 4.33 1.16 10.75
C ALA A 12 5.78 1.66 10.65
N SER A 13 6.23 1.97 9.44
CA SER A 13 7.59 2.52 9.24
C SER A 13 7.76 3.91 9.85
N LEU A 14 6.67 4.64 10.07
CA LEU A 14 6.67 5.99 10.65
C LEU A 14 6.49 6.02 12.16
N ASP A 15 5.97 4.95 12.75
CA ASP A 15 5.60 4.89 14.16
C ASP A 15 6.46 3.89 14.92
N ARG A 16 7.42 4.41 15.68
CA ARG A 16 8.37 3.58 16.44
C ARG A 16 7.70 2.68 17.48
N SER A 17 6.50 3.05 17.93
CA SER A 17 5.74 2.27 18.90
C SER A 17 4.90 1.16 18.27
N ASP A 18 4.80 1.12 16.94
CA ASP A 18 4.05 0.08 16.24
C ASP A 18 4.77 -1.27 16.35
N ALA A 19 3.99 -2.34 16.58
CA ALA A 19 4.54 -3.69 16.73
C ALA A 19 5.31 -4.15 15.48
N ASP A 20 4.94 -3.66 14.31
CA ASP A 20 5.53 -4.04 13.03
C ASP A 20 6.58 -3.02 12.53
N HIS A 21 6.94 -2.04 13.37
CA HIS A 21 7.86 -0.97 12.96
C HIS A 21 9.19 -1.52 12.45
N ALA A 22 9.84 -2.39 13.22
CA ALA A 22 11.17 -2.89 12.87
C ALA A 22 11.15 -3.66 11.54
N ALA A 23 10.18 -4.54 11.36
CA ALA A 23 10.08 -5.35 10.15
C ALA A 23 9.77 -4.50 8.91
N CYS A 24 8.85 -3.54 9.03
CA CYS A 24 8.48 -2.67 7.92
C CYS A 24 9.57 -1.67 7.59
N ARG A 25 10.23 -1.13 8.61
CA ARG A 25 11.38 -0.23 8.42
C ARG A 25 12.52 -0.95 7.68
N ALA A 26 12.83 -2.17 8.11
CA ALA A 26 13.87 -2.98 7.47
C ALA A 26 13.52 -3.29 6.01
N LEU A 27 12.26 -3.63 5.72
CA LEU A 27 11.80 -3.88 4.37
C LEU A 27 12.00 -2.67 3.45
N ILE A 28 11.63 -1.49 3.93
CA ILE A 28 11.75 -0.25 3.16
C ILE A 28 13.22 0.13 2.95
N GLU A 29 14.03 0.05 4.01
CA GLU A 29 15.45 0.39 3.93
C GLU A 29 16.25 -0.55 3.05
N ALA A 30 15.88 -1.82 2.98
CA ALA A 30 16.55 -2.83 2.16
C ALA A 30 16.14 -2.76 0.69
N ALA A 31 15.08 -2.06 0.34
CA ALA A 31 14.58 -2.01 -1.03
C ALA A 31 15.58 -1.30 -1.94
N THR A 32 15.91 -1.96 -3.07
CA THR A 32 16.79 -1.41 -4.10
C THR A 32 16.01 -0.93 -5.32
N GLU A 33 14.71 -1.10 -5.31
CA GLU A 33 13.77 -0.71 -6.36
C GLU A 33 12.95 0.48 -5.89
N PRO A 34 12.28 1.20 -6.80
CA PRO A 34 11.40 2.30 -6.42
C PRO A 34 10.33 1.86 -5.42
N LEU A 35 10.10 2.70 -4.41
CA LEU A 35 9.04 2.54 -3.44
C LEU A 35 7.84 3.34 -3.92
N VAL A 36 6.72 2.66 -4.15
CA VAL A 36 5.52 3.27 -4.73
C VAL A 36 4.37 3.25 -3.73
N ILE A 37 3.79 4.43 -3.51
CA ILE A 37 2.62 4.59 -2.65
C ILE A 37 1.40 4.83 -3.55
N PRO A 38 0.40 3.94 -3.53
CA PRO A 38 -0.89 4.25 -4.17
C PRO A 38 -1.50 5.50 -3.55
N ALA A 39 -1.97 6.44 -4.36
CA ALA A 39 -2.51 7.70 -3.85
C ALA A 39 -3.57 7.52 -2.76
N PRO A 40 -4.54 6.57 -2.87
CA PRO A 40 -5.52 6.36 -1.80
C PRO A 40 -4.92 5.96 -0.46
N VAL A 41 -3.75 5.31 -0.45
CA VAL A 41 -3.05 4.93 0.78
C VAL A 41 -2.64 6.17 1.59
N LEU A 42 -2.32 7.27 0.91
CA LEU A 42 -1.95 8.51 1.60
C LEU A 42 -3.07 9.03 2.50
N VAL A 43 -4.32 8.89 2.08
CA VAL A 43 -5.47 9.32 2.87
C VAL A 43 -5.60 8.47 4.14
N GLU A 44 -5.45 7.16 4.03
CA GLU A 44 -5.50 6.27 5.21
C GLU A 44 -4.32 6.49 6.15
N VAL A 45 -3.12 6.63 5.61
CA VAL A 45 -1.93 6.89 6.43
C VAL A 45 -2.07 8.20 7.17
N ASP A 46 -2.55 9.26 6.51
CA ASP A 46 -2.80 10.54 7.18
C ASP A 46 -3.81 10.39 8.32
N TYR A 47 -4.88 9.62 8.11
CA TYR A 47 -5.85 9.34 9.17
C TYR A 47 -5.15 8.78 10.41
N TRP A 48 -4.30 7.76 10.25
CA TRP A 48 -3.60 7.14 11.38
C TRP A 48 -2.54 8.06 12.00
N ILE A 49 -1.86 8.87 11.18
CA ILE A 49 -0.94 9.90 11.68
C ILE A 49 -1.69 10.87 12.59
N GLN A 50 -2.88 11.34 12.18
CA GLN A 50 -3.68 12.24 12.98
C GLN A 50 -4.15 11.61 14.29
N GLN A 51 -4.43 10.30 14.27
CA GLN A 51 -4.91 9.58 15.45
C GLN A 51 -3.80 9.19 16.43
N ARG A 52 -2.61 8.89 15.95
CA ARG A 52 -1.57 8.22 16.76
C ARG A 52 -0.22 8.91 16.81
N LEU A 53 0.06 9.79 15.85
CA LEU A 53 1.32 10.52 15.78
C LEU A 53 1.07 12.02 15.84
N HIS A 54 1.89 12.79 15.16
CA HIS A 54 1.79 14.25 15.11
C HIS A 54 1.97 14.75 13.67
N PRO A 55 1.51 15.97 13.36
CA PRO A 55 1.56 16.50 11.98
C PRO A 55 2.94 16.52 11.35
N GLY A 56 4.01 16.59 12.14
CA GLY A 56 5.37 16.54 11.62
C GLY A 56 5.70 15.25 10.88
N ALA A 57 5.05 14.13 11.23
CA ALA A 57 5.24 12.87 10.53
C ALA A 57 4.70 12.93 9.09
N LEU A 58 3.57 13.59 8.90
CA LEU A 58 3.03 13.81 7.55
C LEU A 58 3.93 14.72 6.74
N VAL A 59 4.41 15.81 7.33
CA VAL A 59 5.32 16.73 6.65
C VAL A 59 6.58 15.98 6.19
N ALA A 60 7.16 15.15 7.05
CA ALA A 60 8.34 14.35 6.69
C ALA A 60 8.05 13.38 5.55
N LEU A 61 6.89 12.73 5.57
CA LEU A 61 6.48 11.83 4.49
C LEU A 61 6.34 12.58 3.17
N LEU A 62 5.73 13.75 3.18
CA LEU A 62 5.57 14.59 1.99
C LEU A 62 6.92 15.08 1.46
N ASP A 63 7.86 15.40 2.34
CA ASP A 63 9.23 15.73 1.94
C ASP A 63 9.90 14.55 1.24
N ASP A 64 9.71 13.33 1.74
CA ASP A 64 10.25 12.12 1.11
C ASP A 64 9.65 11.88 -0.28
N ILE A 65 8.37 12.21 -0.46
CA ILE A 65 7.74 12.14 -1.78
C ILE A 65 8.35 13.20 -2.71
N GLU A 66 8.50 14.42 -2.25
CA GLU A 66 9.07 15.51 -3.05
C GLU A 66 10.52 15.24 -3.46
N THR A 67 11.30 14.62 -2.61
CA THR A 67 12.70 14.30 -2.91
C THR A 67 12.88 13.03 -3.73
N GLY A 68 11.79 12.28 -3.96
CA GLY A 68 11.81 11.05 -4.75
C GLY A 68 12.13 9.79 -3.98
N ALA A 69 12.23 9.85 -2.65
CA ALA A 69 12.38 8.63 -1.84
C ALA A 69 11.17 7.71 -1.98
N TYR A 70 9.99 8.29 -2.13
CA TYR A 70 8.77 7.60 -2.51
C TYR A 70 8.19 8.20 -3.78
N GLN A 71 7.58 7.35 -4.60
CA GLN A 71 6.78 7.76 -5.76
C GLN A 71 5.31 7.51 -5.46
N VAL A 72 4.42 8.35 -5.95
CA VAL A 72 2.97 8.18 -5.78
C VAL A 72 2.38 7.69 -7.10
N ALA A 73 1.58 6.63 -7.03
CA ALA A 73 0.83 6.11 -8.18
C ALA A 73 -0.63 6.49 -8.04
N ASP A 74 -1.12 7.27 -8.99
CA ASP A 74 -2.54 7.62 -9.06
C ASP A 74 -3.33 6.51 -9.75
N LEU A 75 -4.64 6.48 -9.53
CA LEU A 75 -5.55 5.66 -10.31
C LEU A 75 -5.69 6.28 -11.69
N VAL A 76 -5.52 5.47 -12.73
CA VAL A 76 -5.58 5.92 -14.12
C VAL A 76 -6.42 4.94 -14.96
N GLY A 77 -6.90 5.42 -16.11
CA GLY A 77 -7.54 4.58 -17.12
C GLY A 77 -8.55 3.58 -16.55
N GLY A 78 -8.34 2.30 -16.78
CA GLY A 78 -9.23 1.22 -16.35
C GLY A 78 -9.20 0.86 -14.87
N ASP A 79 -8.40 1.56 -14.06
CA ASP A 79 -8.27 1.21 -12.65
C ASP A 79 -9.60 1.35 -11.89
N TYR A 80 -10.39 2.38 -12.17
CA TYR A 80 -11.69 2.55 -11.51
C TYR A 80 -12.67 1.44 -11.86
N GLN A 81 -12.66 0.96 -13.09
CA GLN A 81 -13.47 -0.19 -13.48
C GLN A 81 -13.04 -1.45 -12.72
N ARG A 82 -11.73 -1.67 -12.60
CA ARG A 82 -11.20 -2.80 -11.84
C ARG A 82 -11.56 -2.70 -10.36
N VAL A 83 -11.46 -1.53 -9.76
CA VAL A 83 -11.86 -1.27 -8.38
C VAL A 83 -13.35 -1.60 -8.19
N ARG A 84 -14.19 -1.12 -9.11
CA ARG A 84 -15.63 -1.41 -9.08
C ARG A 84 -15.90 -2.91 -9.11
N ASP A 85 -15.25 -3.64 -10.00
CA ASP A 85 -15.44 -5.08 -10.14
C ASP A 85 -14.97 -5.85 -8.88
N LEU A 86 -13.87 -5.42 -8.29
CA LEU A 86 -13.37 -6.04 -7.05
C LEU A 86 -14.31 -5.78 -5.88
N CYS A 87 -14.78 -4.55 -5.72
CA CYS A 87 -15.71 -4.22 -4.64
C CYS A 87 -17.04 -4.96 -4.78
N ASP A 88 -17.51 -5.15 -6.01
CA ASP A 88 -18.73 -5.91 -6.27
C ASP A 88 -18.53 -7.41 -5.99
N ARG A 89 -17.46 -7.99 -6.51
CA ARG A 89 -17.15 -9.41 -6.36
C ARG A 89 -16.92 -9.81 -4.90
N TYR A 90 -16.26 -8.96 -4.13
CA TYR A 90 -15.90 -9.24 -2.75
C TYR A 90 -16.73 -8.43 -1.74
N ALA A 91 -17.97 -8.09 -2.11
CA ALA A 91 -18.85 -7.29 -1.25
C ALA A 91 -19.04 -7.89 0.15
N ASP A 92 -19.09 -9.23 0.24
CA ASP A 92 -19.30 -9.93 1.51
C ASP A 92 -18.03 -10.09 2.34
N ALA A 93 -16.89 -9.68 1.81
CA ALA A 93 -15.59 -9.84 2.47
C ALA A 93 -15.02 -8.53 3.02
N ASP A 94 -15.82 -7.47 3.04
CA ASP A 94 -15.41 -6.13 3.51
C ASP A 94 -14.23 -5.54 2.75
N ILE A 95 -14.07 -5.92 1.48
CA ILE A 95 -13.07 -5.31 0.62
C ILE A 95 -13.55 -3.92 0.21
N GLY A 96 -12.84 -2.90 0.67
CA GLY A 96 -13.17 -1.51 0.37
C GLY A 96 -12.36 -0.92 -0.75
N PHE A 97 -12.54 0.39 -0.93
CA PHE A 97 -11.93 1.13 -2.03
C PHE A 97 -10.40 1.06 -2.01
N VAL A 98 -9.77 1.23 -0.83
CA VAL A 98 -8.31 1.29 -0.76
C VAL A 98 -7.68 -0.06 -1.12
N ASP A 99 -8.17 -1.17 -0.56
CA ASP A 99 -7.66 -2.51 -0.88
C ASP A 99 -7.80 -2.80 -2.38
N ALA A 100 -8.97 -2.49 -2.93
CA ALA A 100 -9.22 -2.71 -4.35
C ALA A 100 -8.34 -1.82 -5.23
N ALA A 101 -8.13 -0.57 -4.84
CA ALA A 101 -7.25 0.36 -5.56
C ALA A 101 -5.79 -0.10 -5.53
N VAL A 102 -5.32 -0.58 -4.37
CA VAL A 102 -3.97 -1.11 -4.24
C VAL A 102 -3.78 -2.31 -5.18
N LEU A 103 -4.72 -3.25 -5.19
CA LEU A 103 -4.62 -4.40 -6.08
C LEU A 103 -4.67 -3.99 -7.55
N ALA A 104 -5.54 -3.06 -7.94
CA ALA A 104 -5.61 -2.57 -9.31
C ALA A 104 -4.27 -1.99 -9.77
N ILE A 105 -3.59 -1.23 -8.91
CA ILE A 105 -2.29 -0.65 -9.22
C ILE A 105 -1.20 -1.74 -9.31
N VAL A 106 -1.21 -2.71 -8.39
CA VAL A 106 -0.29 -3.86 -8.44
C VAL A 106 -0.42 -4.61 -9.77
N GLU A 107 -1.66 -4.83 -10.21
CA GLU A 107 -1.93 -5.50 -11.48
C GLU A 107 -1.45 -4.68 -12.68
N ARG A 108 -1.76 -3.38 -12.70
CA ARG A 108 -1.38 -2.50 -13.81
C ARG A 108 0.14 -2.37 -13.94
N LEU A 109 0.84 -2.32 -12.82
CA LEU A 109 2.31 -2.25 -12.80
C LEU A 109 2.97 -3.64 -12.95
N ASP A 110 2.18 -4.70 -13.05
CA ASP A 110 2.63 -6.09 -13.22
C ASP A 110 3.62 -6.52 -12.12
N GLU A 111 3.35 -6.15 -10.88
CA GLU A 111 4.23 -6.49 -9.77
C GLU A 111 3.89 -7.86 -9.18
N PRO A 112 4.91 -8.68 -8.86
CA PRO A 112 4.68 -10.00 -8.26
C PRO A 112 4.49 -9.96 -6.75
N LYS A 113 4.65 -8.80 -6.13
CA LYS A 113 4.68 -8.65 -4.68
C LYS A 113 3.99 -7.37 -4.23
N LEU A 114 3.65 -7.33 -2.95
CA LEU A 114 3.03 -6.19 -2.29
C LEU A 114 3.49 -6.13 -0.85
N ALA A 115 3.87 -4.96 -0.37
CA ALA A 115 4.09 -4.74 1.06
C ALA A 115 2.74 -4.46 1.72
N THR A 116 2.28 -5.37 2.57
CA THR A 116 1.02 -5.24 3.30
C THR A 116 1.08 -6.04 4.60
N LEU A 117 0.40 -5.56 5.63
CA LEU A 117 0.17 -6.30 6.86
C LEU A 117 -1.21 -6.98 6.86
N ASP A 118 -2.04 -6.69 5.86
CA ASP A 118 -3.39 -7.24 5.72
C ASP A 118 -3.38 -8.54 4.91
N ARG A 119 -2.94 -9.60 5.55
CA ARG A 119 -2.88 -10.92 4.92
C ARG A 119 -4.24 -11.54 4.72
N ARG A 120 -5.23 -11.11 5.52
CA ARG A 120 -6.60 -11.62 5.39
C ARG A 120 -7.21 -11.18 4.06
N HIS A 121 -7.23 -9.89 3.77
CA HIS A 121 -7.82 -9.38 2.54
C HIS A 121 -6.98 -9.74 1.32
N PHE A 122 -5.68 -9.51 1.36
CA PHE A 122 -4.83 -9.79 0.19
C PHE A 122 -4.56 -11.28 -0.01
N GLY A 123 -4.78 -12.12 1.00
CA GLY A 123 -4.80 -13.57 0.81
C GLY A 123 -6.08 -14.06 0.14
N LEU A 124 -7.18 -13.32 0.26
CA LEU A 124 -8.46 -13.64 -0.35
C LEU A 124 -8.59 -13.12 -1.79
N LEU A 125 -8.08 -11.93 -2.04
CA LEU A 125 -8.17 -11.27 -3.35
C LEU A 125 -7.41 -12.06 -4.41
N ARG A 126 -8.02 -12.24 -5.58
CA ARG A 126 -7.43 -12.93 -6.73
C ARG A 126 -6.90 -11.92 -7.74
N PRO A 127 -5.57 -11.79 -7.91
CA PRO A 127 -5.03 -10.89 -8.92
C PRO A 127 -5.29 -11.41 -10.34
N ARG A 128 -5.38 -10.51 -11.32
CA ARG A 128 -5.58 -10.88 -12.73
C ARG A 128 -4.29 -11.29 -13.42
N HIS A 129 -3.19 -10.67 -13.03
CA HIS A 129 -1.93 -10.77 -13.76
C HIS A 129 -1.10 -11.97 -13.35
N ARG A 130 -1.42 -12.58 -12.21
CA ARG A 130 -0.68 -13.69 -11.64
C ARG A 130 -1.62 -14.59 -10.86
N GLU A 131 -1.17 -15.82 -10.61
CA GLU A 131 -1.93 -16.75 -9.77
C GLU A 131 -2.03 -16.25 -8.32
N SER A 132 -0.93 -15.71 -7.81
CA SER A 132 -0.86 -15.10 -6.50
C SER A 132 0.23 -14.03 -6.46
N ILE A 133 0.19 -13.16 -5.45
CA ILE A 133 1.25 -12.18 -5.19
C ILE A 133 1.91 -12.48 -3.85
N GLU A 134 3.21 -12.23 -3.79
CA GLU A 134 3.95 -12.37 -2.54
C GLU A 134 3.64 -11.20 -1.61
N LEU A 135 3.30 -11.50 -0.36
CA LEU A 135 3.00 -10.48 0.65
C LEU A 135 4.21 -10.30 1.56
N LEU A 136 4.68 -9.05 1.69
CA LEU A 136 5.85 -8.67 2.49
C LEU A 136 5.45 -7.69 3.59
N PRO A 137 6.15 -7.66 4.73
CA PRO A 137 7.24 -8.56 5.13
C PRO A 137 6.73 -9.98 5.36
N ALA A 138 7.62 -10.93 5.13
CA ALA A 138 7.28 -12.35 5.24
C ALA A 138 6.94 -12.75 6.70
#